data_5520d1f7bc7ed839395d9b2e3f465f0a
#
_entry.id   5520d1f7bc7ed839395d9b2e3f465f0a
#
_cell.length_a   1.000
_cell.length_b   1.000
_cell.length_c   1.000
_cell.angle_alpha   90.00
_cell.angle_beta   90.00
_cell.angle_gamma   90.00
#
_symmetry.space_group_name_H-M   'P 1'
#
loop_
_entity.id
_entity.type
_entity.pdbx_description
1 polymer ?
#
loop_
_entity_poly.entity_id
_entity_poly.type
_entity_poly.pdbx_seq_one_letter_code
_entity_poly.pdbx_strand_id
1 'polypeptide(L)'
;MTLLISWFKNVFFFLFVFFIIISINACNNKNSNGNAGSGNDLFKKYNLDKIQLPQGFTINVYAEVPHARSMTLSPNGTLFVGNNAGNKVYAVVDENKDGIADKVYTIAKDLNTPNGVAFKNGSLYVATISTILRLDSIESKLADPPQPIVVYDQYPTDAHHGWKFIAFGPDGKLYVPVGAPCNICEQKNPVYASITRINSDGTGMEIFANGIRNTVGFDWHPVTKELWFTENGRDNMGDNVPEDELNTAPQKGMHFGFPYCHQGNILDPEFGQGKNCSDYTAPVKILGPHVAALGMRFYTGNMFPAEYKNAIFIAKHGSWNRSTPIGYEVSIAKLDGNNVTSYTSFASGWLRPDHSVIGRPVDVQQMPDGALLVSDDYNGAIYRISYKK
;
A
#
# COMPACT_ATOMS: atom_id res chain seq x y z
N MET A 1 32.82 19.04 68.86
CA MET A 1 33.11 17.89 69.72
C MET A 1 33.57 16.80 68.73
N THR A 2 34.87 16.76 68.49
CA THR A 2 35.88 15.80 69.01
C THR A 2 35.60 14.40 68.48
N LEU A 3 36.44 13.65 67.82
CA LEU A 3 37.90 13.39 67.76
C LEU A 3 38.08 12.48 66.49
N LEU A 4 38.99 12.66 65.54
CA LEU A 4 40.41 12.29 65.54
C LEU A 4 40.73 10.82 65.94
N ILE A 5 41.43 10.16 65.01
CA ILE A 5 42.68 9.34 65.20
C ILE A 5 42.69 8.30 64.03
N SER A 6 43.50 8.29 63.02
CA SER A 6 44.96 8.23 62.85
C SER A 6 45.51 6.80 62.92
N TRP A 7 46.43 6.51 61.97
CA TRP A 7 47.56 5.57 61.91
C TRP A 7 47.35 4.18 61.30
N PHE A 8 48.21 3.51 60.57
CA PHE A 8 49.56 3.64 60.01
C PHE A 8 49.76 2.59 58.92
N LYS A 9 50.55 2.97 57.91
CA LYS A 9 51.54 2.25 57.06
C LYS A 9 51.55 0.72 57.09
N ASN A 10 51.59 0.12 55.86
CA ASN A 10 52.77 -0.66 55.48
C ASN A 10 52.87 -0.81 53.95
N VAL A 11 54.06 -0.49 53.47
CA VAL A 11 54.60 -0.61 52.13
C VAL A 11 54.97 -2.07 51.86
N PHE A 12 54.45 -2.68 50.80
CA PHE A 12 55.07 -3.86 50.21
C PHE A 12 55.22 -3.66 48.70
N PHE A 13 56.47 -3.54 48.29
CA PHE A 13 56.91 -3.54 46.88
C PHE A 13 56.79 -4.96 46.34
N PHE A 14 55.96 -5.17 45.32
CA PHE A 14 56.07 -6.34 44.47
C PHE A 14 56.23 -5.88 43.02
N LEU A 15 57.40 -6.14 42.49
CA LEU A 15 57.72 -6.09 41.06
C LEU A 15 56.87 -7.16 40.34
N PHE A 16 55.97 -6.75 39.51
CA PHE A 16 55.35 -7.64 38.51
C PHE A 16 55.86 -7.24 37.10
N VAL A 17 56.62 -8.15 36.55
CA VAL A 17 57.07 -8.12 35.16
C VAL A 17 55.85 -8.26 34.25
N PHE A 18 55.52 -7.21 33.52
CA PHE A 18 54.46 -7.26 32.50
C PHE A 18 55.05 -7.91 31.25
N PHE A 19 54.63 -9.14 30.96
CA PHE A 19 54.73 -9.73 29.64
C PHE A 19 53.64 -9.13 28.76
N ILE A 20 54.00 -8.28 27.81
CA ILE A 20 53.08 -7.80 26.76
C ILE A 20 52.93 -8.92 25.77
N ILE A 21 51.81 -9.65 25.83
CA ILE A 21 51.37 -10.52 24.75
C ILE A 21 50.60 -9.62 23.78
N ILE A 22 51.21 -9.30 22.66
CA ILE A 22 50.53 -8.66 21.52
C ILE A 22 49.67 -9.73 20.88
N SER A 23 48.39 -9.77 21.27
CA SER A 23 47.36 -10.50 20.54
C SER A 23 47.00 -9.70 19.29
N ILE A 24 47.48 -10.13 18.16
CA ILE A 24 47.00 -9.63 16.83
C ILE A 24 45.60 -10.16 16.65
N ASN A 25 44.59 -9.34 17.02
CA ASN A 25 43.20 -9.56 16.60
C ASN A 25 43.13 -9.24 15.11
N ALA A 26 43.19 -10.28 14.28
CA ALA A 26 42.76 -10.19 12.89
C ALA A 26 41.27 -9.86 12.91
N CYS A 27 40.93 -8.62 12.59
CA CYS A 27 39.55 -8.23 12.23
C CYS A 27 39.14 -9.03 10.99
N ASN A 28 38.49 -10.15 11.20
CA ASN A 28 37.67 -10.76 10.15
C ASN A 28 36.49 -9.81 9.91
N ASN A 29 36.65 -8.93 8.95
CA ASN A 29 35.53 -8.30 8.26
C ASN A 29 34.72 -9.42 7.60
N LYS A 30 33.74 -9.95 8.33
CA LYS A 30 32.63 -10.64 7.68
C LYS A 30 31.86 -9.56 6.94
N ASN A 31 32.20 -9.38 5.68
CA ASN A 31 31.26 -8.87 4.70
C ASN A 31 30.00 -9.73 4.84
N SER A 32 28.96 -9.17 5.39
CA SER A 32 27.62 -9.70 5.25
C SER A 32 27.21 -9.49 3.78
N ASN A 33 27.75 -10.32 2.91
CA ASN A 33 27.09 -10.61 1.64
C ASN A 33 25.78 -11.28 2.06
N GLY A 34 24.70 -10.51 2.08
CA GLY A 34 23.38 -11.06 2.09
C GLY A 34 23.28 -11.96 0.84
N ASN A 35 23.43 -13.27 1.05
CA ASN A 35 22.98 -14.23 0.06
C ASN A 35 21.51 -13.94 -0.19
N ALA A 36 21.18 -13.36 -1.33
CA ALA A 36 19.85 -13.46 -1.88
C ALA A 36 19.54 -14.96 -1.94
N GLY A 37 18.62 -15.43 -1.10
CA GLY A 37 18.21 -16.83 -1.07
C GLY A 37 17.86 -17.24 -2.49
N SER A 38 18.20 -18.48 -2.88
CA SER A 38 17.85 -18.93 -4.23
C SER A 38 16.34 -18.74 -4.41
N GLY A 39 15.86 -18.41 -5.61
CA GLY A 39 14.44 -18.16 -5.87
C GLY A 39 13.53 -19.30 -5.36
N ASN A 40 14.05 -20.51 -5.24
CA ASN A 40 13.40 -21.66 -4.65
C ASN A 40 13.20 -21.56 -3.12
N ASP A 41 14.11 -20.92 -2.40
CA ASP A 41 14.03 -20.77 -0.95
C ASP A 41 12.96 -19.72 -0.58
N LEU A 42 12.88 -18.62 -1.31
CA LEU A 42 11.83 -17.60 -1.14
C LEU A 42 10.46 -18.15 -1.55
N PHE A 43 10.38 -18.94 -2.62
CA PHE A 43 9.14 -19.58 -3.04
C PHE A 43 8.54 -20.45 -1.93
N LYS A 44 9.36 -21.25 -1.25
CA LYS A 44 8.93 -22.07 -0.10
C LYS A 44 8.65 -21.23 1.14
N LYS A 45 9.49 -20.23 1.43
CA LYS A 45 9.33 -19.33 2.59
C LYS A 45 7.95 -18.68 2.62
N TYR A 46 7.47 -18.25 1.45
CA TYR A 46 6.18 -17.56 1.32
C TYR A 46 5.03 -18.49 0.90
N ASN A 47 5.23 -19.81 0.92
CA ASN A 47 4.20 -20.80 0.57
C ASN A 47 3.56 -20.55 -0.80
N LEU A 48 4.33 -20.10 -1.79
CA LEU A 48 3.80 -19.75 -3.11
C LEU A 48 3.26 -20.94 -3.90
N ASP A 49 3.62 -22.18 -3.51
CA ASP A 49 3.02 -23.43 -3.99
C ASP A 49 1.53 -23.58 -3.61
N LYS A 50 1.03 -22.79 -2.67
CA LYS A 50 -0.36 -22.75 -2.24
C LYS A 50 -1.20 -21.69 -2.98
N ILE A 51 -0.55 -20.79 -3.70
CA ILE A 51 -1.25 -19.76 -4.46
C ILE A 51 -1.79 -20.35 -5.74
N GLN A 52 -3.08 -20.14 -5.95
CA GLN A 52 -3.82 -20.60 -7.13
C GLN A 52 -3.91 -19.47 -8.14
N LEU A 53 -3.54 -19.75 -9.36
CA LEU A 53 -3.55 -18.83 -10.50
C LEU A 53 -4.23 -19.51 -11.70
N PRO A 54 -4.77 -18.75 -12.66
CA PRO A 54 -5.21 -19.31 -13.93
C PRO A 54 -4.06 -20.00 -14.68
N GLN A 55 -4.42 -20.92 -15.57
CA GLN A 55 -3.44 -21.67 -16.37
C GLN A 55 -2.51 -20.72 -17.16
N GLY A 56 -1.23 -21.02 -17.17
CA GLY A 56 -0.18 -20.25 -17.85
C GLY A 56 0.42 -19.12 -17.00
N PHE A 57 -0.19 -18.78 -15.87
CA PHE A 57 0.38 -17.82 -14.93
C PHE A 57 1.32 -18.47 -13.92
N THR A 58 2.34 -17.72 -13.52
CA THR A 58 3.29 -18.11 -12.47
C THR A 58 3.47 -16.95 -11.49
N ILE A 59 3.82 -17.29 -10.24
CA ILE A 59 4.12 -16.33 -9.18
C ILE A 59 5.50 -16.58 -8.61
N ASN A 60 6.26 -15.51 -8.35
CA ASN A 60 7.54 -15.56 -7.66
C ASN A 60 7.65 -14.38 -6.69
N VAL A 61 8.63 -14.40 -5.80
CA VAL A 61 8.97 -13.22 -4.99
C VAL A 61 9.80 -12.27 -5.85
N TYR A 62 9.34 -11.03 -5.97
CA TYR A 62 10.07 -9.93 -6.61
C TYR A 62 11.06 -9.29 -5.64
N ALA A 63 10.60 -8.98 -4.42
CA ALA A 63 11.42 -8.37 -3.37
C ALA A 63 10.87 -8.67 -1.98
N GLU A 64 11.76 -8.62 -0.98
CA GLU A 64 11.39 -8.56 0.43
C GLU A 64 11.42 -7.09 0.88
N VAL A 65 10.27 -6.55 1.26
CA VAL A 65 10.10 -5.15 1.71
C VAL A 65 9.19 -5.16 2.94
N PRO A 66 9.72 -4.88 4.14
CA PRO A 66 8.93 -4.92 5.37
C PRO A 66 7.67 -4.06 5.27
N HIS A 67 6.50 -4.64 5.59
CA HIS A 67 5.19 -3.98 5.55
C HIS A 67 4.89 -3.27 4.22
N ALA A 68 5.22 -3.90 3.08
CA ALA A 68 5.02 -3.34 1.74
C ALA A 68 3.54 -3.02 1.48
N ARG A 69 3.25 -1.76 1.08
CA ARG A 69 1.89 -1.33 0.79
C ARG A 69 1.77 -0.69 -0.59
N SER A 70 1.38 0.59 -0.68
CA SER A 70 1.19 1.25 -1.97
C SER A 70 2.48 1.27 -2.78
N MET A 71 2.35 1.05 -4.08
CA MET A 71 3.46 0.97 -5.02
C MET A 71 3.31 1.97 -6.17
N THR A 72 4.42 2.52 -6.64
CA THR A 72 4.49 3.29 -7.87
C THR A 72 5.81 3.04 -8.59
N LEU A 73 5.79 3.07 -9.91
CA LEU A 73 6.98 2.92 -10.75
C LEU A 73 7.43 4.24 -11.33
N SER A 74 8.74 4.43 -11.38
CA SER A 74 9.35 5.43 -12.24
C SER A 74 9.44 4.95 -13.70
N PRO A 75 9.64 5.86 -14.66
CA PRO A 75 9.89 5.49 -16.06
C PRO A 75 11.12 4.60 -16.27
N ASN A 76 12.11 4.67 -15.40
CA ASN A 76 13.32 3.84 -15.48
C ASN A 76 13.17 2.45 -14.84
N GLY A 77 12.01 2.17 -14.22
CA GLY A 77 11.68 0.87 -13.63
C GLY A 77 11.99 0.75 -12.13
N THR A 78 12.43 1.82 -11.46
CA THR A 78 12.54 1.82 -10.00
C THR A 78 11.14 1.72 -9.38
N LEU A 79 10.91 0.72 -8.54
CA LEU A 79 9.68 0.56 -7.80
C LEU A 79 9.80 1.28 -6.45
N PHE A 80 8.94 2.26 -6.19
CA PHE A 80 8.82 2.91 -4.90
C PHE A 80 7.69 2.30 -4.09
N VAL A 81 7.93 2.06 -2.79
CA VAL A 81 7.03 1.31 -1.92
C VAL A 81 6.79 2.07 -0.63
N GLY A 82 5.53 2.38 -0.37
CA GLY A 82 5.07 2.97 0.88
C GLY A 82 4.83 1.93 1.98
N ASN A 83 4.49 2.43 3.18
CA ASN A 83 4.40 1.61 4.37
C ASN A 83 3.31 2.16 5.31
N ASN A 84 2.58 1.28 5.99
CA ASN A 84 1.57 1.68 6.97
C ASN A 84 2.02 1.39 8.41
N ALA A 85 2.44 0.17 8.70
CA ALA A 85 2.84 -0.24 10.04
C ALA A 85 4.27 0.21 10.43
N GLY A 86 5.08 0.61 9.44
CA GLY A 86 6.42 1.15 9.62
C GLY A 86 6.47 2.65 9.31
N ASN A 87 7.66 3.21 9.43
CA ASN A 87 7.92 4.64 9.26
C ASN A 87 8.85 4.96 8.08
N LYS A 88 8.98 4.02 7.11
CA LYS A 88 9.96 4.10 6.03
C LYS A 88 9.30 4.04 4.66
N VAL A 89 9.99 4.59 3.68
CA VAL A 89 9.69 4.42 2.25
C VAL A 89 10.89 3.76 1.58
N TYR A 90 10.61 2.86 0.65
CA TYR A 90 11.64 2.07 -0.01
C TYR A 90 11.67 2.32 -1.51
N ALA A 91 12.85 2.14 -2.10
CA ALA A 91 13.04 2.00 -3.53
C ALA A 91 13.64 0.63 -3.83
N VAL A 92 13.03 -0.07 -4.76
CA VAL A 92 13.37 -1.45 -5.15
C VAL A 92 13.82 -1.43 -6.60
N VAL A 93 15.00 -1.99 -6.86
CA VAL A 93 15.64 -1.94 -8.18
C VAL A 93 16.00 -3.35 -8.62
N ASP A 94 15.58 -3.70 -9.83
CA ASP A 94 15.96 -4.88 -10.59
C ASP A 94 16.92 -4.40 -11.70
N GLU A 95 18.23 -4.46 -11.43
CA GLU A 95 19.28 -3.90 -12.30
C GLU A 95 19.46 -4.74 -13.57
N ASN A 96 19.37 -6.06 -13.42
CA ASN A 96 19.60 -7.03 -14.49
C ASN A 96 18.32 -7.37 -15.29
N LYS A 97 17.15 -6.91 -14.81
CA LYS A 97 15.81 -7.11 -15.40
C LYS A 97 15.39 -8.58 -15.53
N ASP A 98 15.78 -9.42 -14.56
CA ASP A 98 15.41 -10.82 -14.53
C ASP A 98 14.06 -11.07 -13.82
N GLY A 99 13.46 -10.02 -13.24
CA GLY A 99 12.19 -10.07 -12.53
C GLY A 99 12.33 -10.39 -11.04
N ILE A 100 13.54 -10.27 -10.51
CA ILE A 100 13.86 -10.36 -9.08
C ILE A 100 14.69 -9.11 -8.73
N ALA A 101 14.32 -8.41 -7.67
CA ALA A 101 15.03 -7.20 -7.29
C ALA A 101 16.45 -7.50 -6.75
N ASP A 102 17.44 -6.76 -7.24
CA ASP A 102 18.83 -6.84 -6.79
C ASP A 102 19.08 -6.01 -5.54
N LYS A 103 18.36 -4.88 -5.38
CA LYS A 103 18.58 -3.90 -4.32
C LYS A 103 17.30 -3.32 -3.77
N VAL A 104 17.28 -3.12 -2.44
CA VAL A 104 16.24 -2.41 -1.71
C VAL A 104 16.89 -1.29 -0.90
N TYR A 105 16.55 -0.05 -1.23
CA TYR A 105 17.03 1.14 -0.54
C TYR A 105 15.97 1.70 0.40
N THR A 106 16.35 2.13 1.60
CA THR A 106 15.49 2.99 2.43
C THR A 106 15.72 4.44 2.01
N ILE A 107 14.73 5.07 1.39
CA ILE A 107 14.85 6.42 0.82
C ILE A 107 14.23 7.52 1.66
N ALA A 108 13.42 7.16 2.65
CA ALA A 108 12.92 8.05 3.70
C ALA A 108 12.61 7.23 4.96
N LYS A 109 12.72 7.87 6.13
CA LYS A 109 12.48 7.25 7.43
C LYS A 109 11.89 8.25 8.41
N ASP A 110 11.44 7.73 9.56
CA ASP A 110 10.88 8.51 10.66
C ASP A 110 9.62 9.32 10.25
N LEU A 111 8.86 8.77 9.30
CA LEU A 111 7.62 9.33 8.78
C LEU A 111 6.41 8.70 9.46
N ASN A 112 5.34 9.48 9.63
CA ASN A 112 4.10 8.98 10.22
C ASN A 112 3.23 8.30 9.16
N THR A 113 3.26 6.96 9.11
CA THR A 113 2.43 6.15 8.21
C THR A 113 2.57 6.57 6.73
N PRO A 114 3.76 6.48 6.12
CA PRO A 114 4.02 6.94 4.75
C PRO A 114 3.48 5.94 3.71
N ASN A 115 2.15 5.73 3.67
CA ASN A 115 1.53 4.71 2.84
C ASN A 115 1.54 5.05 1.34
N GLY A 116 1.13 6.27 0.99
CA GLY A 116 0.94 6.66 -0.41
C GLY A 116 2.24 7.09 -1.07
N VAL A 117 2.50 6.59 -2.26
CA VAL A 117 3.65 6.99 -3.08
C VAL A 117 3.21 7.27 -4.51
N ALA A 118 3.70 8.37 -5.12
CA ALA A 118 3.44 8.72 -6.50
C ALA A 118 4.68 9.37 -7.13
N PHE A 119 4.99 9.00 -8.37
CA PHE A 119 6.16 9.53 -9.07
C PHE A 119 5.75 10.47 -10.20
N LYS A 120 6.41 11.63 -10.29
CA LYS A 120 6.21 12.58 -11.38
C LYS A 120 7.45 13.44 -11.60
N ASN A 121 7.86 13.58 -12.86
CA ASN A 121 8.92 14.50 -13.29
C ASN A 121 10.25 14.34 -12.50
N GLY A 122 10.67 13.10 -12.22
CA GLY A 122 11.90 12.81 -11.48
C GLY A 122 11.78 12.91 -9.96
N SER A 123 10.61 13.29 -9.43
CA SER A 123 10.37 13.42 -7.99
C SER A 123 9.39 12.37 -7.49
N LEU A 124 9.65 11.85 -6.29
CA LEU A 124 8.73 10.99 -5.56
C LEU A 124 7.92 11.84 -4.57
N TYR A 125 6.61 11.70 -4.63
CA TYR A 125 5.68 12.24 -3.65
C TYR A 125 5.32 11.15 -2.66
N VAL A 126 5.28 11.49 -1.38
CA VAL A 126 4.96 10.57 -0.29
C VAL A 126 3.85 11.18 0.56
N ALA A 127 2.76 10.45 0.74
CA ALA A 127 1.69 10.86 1.65
C ALA A 127 1.86 10.18 3.01
N THR A 128 1.95 11.00 4.04
CA THR A 128 1.76 10.61 5.44
C THR A 128 0.30 10.78 5.85
N ILE A 129 -0.02 10.66 7.14
CA ILE A 129 -1.41 10.90 7.61
C ILE A 129 -1.88 12.31 7.25
N SER A 130 -1.05 13.34 7.48
CA SER A 130 -1.47 14.74 7.33
C SER A 130 -0.68 15.54 6.31
N THR A 131 0.40 15.00 5.75
CA THR A 131 1.30 15.75 4.88
C THR A 131 1.57 15.04 3.56
N ILE A 132 1.81 15.83 2.53
CA ILE A 132 2.41 15.40 1.28
C ILE A 132 3.85 15.90 1.25
N LEU A 133 4.78 14.99 1.13
CA LEU A 133 6.21 15.23 1.03
C LEU A 133 6.68 15.00 -0.40
N ARG A 134 7.83 15.58 -0.77
CA ARG A 134 8.47 15.38 -2.07
C ARG A 134 9.97 15.17 -1.93
N LEU A 135 10.50 14.16 -2.60
CA LEU A 135 11.93 13.88 -2.74
C LEU A 135 12.33 14.15 -4.19
N ASP A 136 13.10 15.20 -4.41
CA ASP A 136 13.48 15.64 -5.76
C ASP A 136 14.67 14.85 -6.31
N SER A 137 14.64 14.57 -7.63
CA SER A 137 15.70 13.83 -8.35
C SER A 137 16.03 12.48 -7.70
N ILE A 138 15.02 11.79 -7.18
CA ILE A 138 15.20 10.63 -6.30
C ILE A 138 15.93 9.46 -6.99
N GLU A 139 15.67 9.19 -8.27
CA GLU A 139 16.27 8.04 -8.95
C GLU A 139 17.80 8.10 -9.04
N SER A 140 18.37 9.30 -9.10
CA SER A 140 19.82 9.50 -9.10
C SER A 140 20.47 9.49 -7.71
N LYS A 141 19.65 9.35 -6.65
CA LYS A 141 20.06 9.52 -5.25
C LYS A 141 19.55 8.43 -4.32
N LEU A 142 19.28 7.22 -4.83
CA LEU A 142 18.72 6.13 -4.01
C LEU A 142 19.61 5.74 -2.83
N ALA A 143 20.93 5.79 -2.99
CA ALA A 143 21.88 5.47 -1.93
C ALA A 143 22.12 6.61 -0.91
N ASP A 144 21.89 7.86 -1.35
CA ASP A 144 22.00 9.06 -0.52
C ASP A 144 20.78 9.98 -0.81
N PRO A 145 19.60 9.63 -0.31
CA PRO A 145 18.36 10.31 -0.66
C PRO A 145 18.30 11.74 -0.13
N PRO A 146 17.65 12.65 -0.87
CA PRO A 146 17.49 14.03 -0.42
C PRO A 146 16.55 14.08 0.79
N GLN A 147 16.67 15.15 1.58
CA GLN A 147 15.68 15.42 2.63
C GLN A 147 14.32 15.70 1.99
N PRO A 148 13.23 15.12 2.52
CA PRO A 148 11.88 15.39 2.04
C PRO A 148 11.49 16.87 2.20
N ILE A 149 10.87 17.43 1.16
CA ILE A 149 10.30 18.78 1.17
C ILE A 149 8.80 18.67 1.43
N VAL A 150 8.27 19.47 2.36
CA VAL A 150 6.82 19.55 2.59
C VAL A 150 6.16 20.29 1.44
N VAL A 151 5.23 19.61 0.74
CA VAL A 151 4.42 20.17 -0.35
C VAL A 151 3.08 20.66 0.16
N TYR A 152 2.46 19.89 1.07
CA TYR A 152 1.16 20.22 1.67
C TYR A 152 1.06 19.59 3.07
N ASP A 153 0.57 20.33 4.08
CA ASP A 153 0.53 19.93 5.49
C ASP A 153 -0.82 20.21 6.19
N GLN A 154 -1.88 20.44 5.41
CA GLN A 154 -3.19 20.85 5.94
C GLN A 154 -4.24 19.72 5.91
N TYR A 155 -3.84 18.46 5.68
CA TYR A 155 -4.76 17.35 5.85
C TYR A 155 -4.99 17.06 7.33
N PRO A 156 -6.17 16.48 7.71
CA PRO A 156 -6.44 16.07 9.08
C PRO A 156 -5.39 15.10 9.63
N THR A 157 -5.21 15.12 10.95
CA THR A 157 -4.22 14.32 11.67
C THR A 157 -4.78 13.03 12.29
N ASP A 158 -6.07 12.75 12.08
CA ASP A 158 -6.71 11.54 12.60
C ASP A 158 -6.08 10.28 12.02
N ALA A 159 -5.74 9.34 12.90
CA ALA A 159 -5.11 8.10 12.50
C ALA A 159 -6.09 7.10 11.87
N HIS A 160 -7.37 7.11 12.30
CA HIS A 160 -8.41 6.23 11.76
C HIS A 160 -8.69 6.59 10.30
N HIS A 161 -8.49 5.66 9.38
CA HIS A 161 -8.50 5.87 7.92
C HIS A 161 -7.59 7.03 7.45
N GLY A 162 -6.55 7.34 8.25
CA GLY A 162 -5.65 8.46 7.98
C GLY A 162 -4.61 8.18 6.89
N TRP A 163 -4.25 6.90 6.67
CA TRP A 163 -3.29 6.54 5.62
C TRP A 163 -3.88 6.77 4.24
N LYS A 164 -3.09 7.28 3.32
CA LYS A 164 -3.54 7.73 2.01
C LYS A 164 -2.88 6.91 0.90
N PHE A 165 -3.65 6.53 -0.10
CA PHE A 165 -3.13 6.17 -1.41
C PHE A 165 -3.07 7.45 -2.26
N ILE A 166 -2.03 7.66 -3.04
CA ILE A 166 -1.91 8.84 -3.90
C ILE A 166 -1.47 8.46 -5.32
N ALA A 167 -1.99 9.18 -6.32
CA ALA A 167 -1.53 9.07 -7.70
C ALA A 167 -1.83 10.35 -8.47
N PHE A 168 -1.05 10.62 -9.53
CA PHE A 168 -1.29 11.73 -10.43
C PHE A 168 -2.32 11.37 -11.49
N GLY A 169 -3.36 12.18 -11.60
CA GLY A 169 -4.40 12.03 -12.61
C GLY A 169 -3.99 12.51 -14.01
N PRO A 170 -4.81 12.21 -15.01
CA PRO A 170 -4.62 12.68 -16.40
C PRO A 170 -4.60 14.20 -16.53
N ASP A 171 -5.23 14.90 -15.58
CA ASP A 171 -5.21 16.37 -15.46
C ASP A 171 -3.91 16.92 -14.83
N GLY A 172 -2.98 16.02 -14.46
CA GLY A 172 -1.70 16.36 -13.86
C GLY A 172 -1.76 16.73 -12.38
N LYS A 173 -2.94 16.69 -11.74
CA LYS A 173 -3.12 16.90 -10.29
C LYS A 173 -2.85 15.62 -9.50
N LEU A 174 -2.40 15.76 -8.27
CA LEU A 174 -2.25 14.67 -7.32
C LEU A 174 -3.59 14.43 -6.61
N TYR A 175 -4.13 13.23 -6.76
CA TYR A 175 -5.36 12.81 -6.08
C TYR A 175 -5.02 12.18 -4.73
N VAL A 176 -5.79 12.57 -3.69
CA VAL A 176 -5.51 12.23 -2.30
C VAL A 176 -6.82 11.94 -1.59
N PRO A 177 -7.15 10.70 -1.28
CA PRO A 177 -8.33 10.37 -0.47
C PRO A 177 -8.12 10.76 0.98
N VAL A 178 -9.20 11.19 1.63
CA VAL A 178 -9.25 11.51 3.05
C VAL A 178 -10.41 10.73 3.66
N GLY A 179 -10.10 9.61 4.30
CA GLY A 179 -11.10 8.73 4.89
C GLY A 179 -11.86 9.38 6.05
N ALA A 180 -13.01 8.82 6.37
CA ALA A 180 -13.77 9.22 7.55
C ALA A 180 -12.98 8.89 8.84
N PRO A 181 -12.94 9.78 9.85
CA PRO A 181 -12.18 9.54 11.09
C PRO A 181 -12.90 8.62 12.07
N CYS A 182 -13.83 7.82 11.60
CA CYS A 182 -14.75 6.98 12.39
C CYS A 182 -15.21 5.77 11.57
N ASN A 183 -15.85 4.81 12.23
CA ASN A 183 -16.56 3.75 11.53
C ASN A 183 -17.74 4.30 10.74
N ILE A 184 -18.59 5.12 11.41
CA ILE A 184 -19.73 5.82 10.84
C ILE A 184 -19.94 7.14 11.58
N CYS A 185 -20.02 8.25 10.86
CA CYS A 185 -20.29 9.59 11.42
C CYS A 185 -20.51 10.62 10.32
N GLU A 186 -21.24 11.66 10.65
CA GLU A 186 -21.19 12.93 9.91
C GLU A 186 -20.04 13.79 10.38
N GLN A 187 -19.37 14.46 9.45
CA GLN A 187 -18.25 15.35 9.73
C GLN A 187 -18.56 16.80 9.31
N LYS A 188 -18.24 17.75 10.19
CA LYS A 188 -18.37 19.19 9.86
C LYS A 188 -17.32 19.64 8.85
N ASN A 189 -16.12 19.09 8.89
CA ASN A 189 -15.09 19.39 7.91
C ASN A 189 -15.33 18.53 6.65
N PRO A 190 -15.67 19.16 5.51
CA PRO A 190 -16.05 18.45 4.28
C PRO A 190 -14.90 17.70 3.61
N VAL A 191 -13.66 17.88 4.10
CA VAL A 191 -12.50 17.16 3.55
C VAL A 191 -12.52 15.67 3.89
N TYR A 192 -13.17 15.28 5.00
CA TYR A 192 -13.35 13.87 5.35
C TYR A 192 -14.32 13.15 4.41
N ALA A 193 -14.20 11.86 4.35
CA ALA A 193 -15.03 11.00 3.51
C ALA A 193 -15.05 11.47 2.04
N SER A 194 -13.87 11.83 1.52
CA SER A 194 -13.74 12.41 0.17
C SER A 194 -12.48 11.94 -0.56
N ILE A 195 -12.49 12.11 -1.87
CA ILE A 195 -11.26 12.16 -2.68
C ILE A 195 -11.00 13.62 -3.03
N THR A 196 -9.84 14.13 -2.60
CA THR A 196 -9.37 15.47 -2.94
C THR A 196 -8.35 15.39 -4.07
N ARG A 197 -8.04 16.54 -4.69
CA ARG A 197 -6.90 16.68 -5.61
C ARG A 197 -6.21 18.02 -5.41
N ILE A 198 -4.89 18.05 -5.61
CA ILE A 198 -4.04 19.23 -5.46
C ILE A 198 -3.07 19.36 -6.65
N ASN A 199 -2.56 20.54 -6.89
CA ASN A 199 -1.45 20.74 -7.83
C ASN A 199 -0.17 20.09 -7.27
N SER A 200 0.78 19.77 -8.14
CA SER A 200 2.06 19.15 -7.74
C SER A 200 2.94 20.06 -6.84
N ASP A 201 2.64 21.35 -6.77
CA ASP A 201 3.26 22.31 -5.87
C ASP A 201 2.52 22.49 -4.53
N GLY A 202 1.41 21.76 -4.31
CA GLY A 202 0.59 21.82 -3.11
C GLY A 202 -0.49 22.90 -3.12
N THR A 203 -0.60 23.68 -4.17
CA THR A 203 -1.64 24.71 -4.30
C THR A 203 -2.95 24.14 -4.86
N GLY A 204 -4.05 24.90 -4.77
CA GLY A 204 -5.31 24.57 -5.44
C GLY A 204 -5.98 23.29 -4.98
N MET A 205 -5.88 22.95 -3.68
CA MET A 205 -6.59 21.82 -3.10
C MET A 205 -8.10 21.98 -3.28
N GLU A 206 -8.75 20.98 -3.79
CA GLU A 206 -10.20 20.91 -3.96
C GLU A 206 -10.73 19.49 -3.73
N ILE A 207 -11.97 19.39 -3.29
CA ILE A 207 -12.66 18.12 -3.19
C ILE A 207 -13.15 17.73 -4.59
N PHE A 208 -12.82 16.50 -5.01
CA PHE A 208 -13.25 15.94 -6.30
C PHE A 208 -14.53 15.12 -6.15
N ALA A 209 -14.60 14.24 -5.13
CA ALA A 209 -15.77 13.40 -4.86
C ALA A 209 -16.00 13.27 -3.35
N ASN A 210 -17.27 13.06 -2.94
CA ASN A 210 -17.71 13.03 -1.54
C ASN A 210 -18.44 11.74 -1.23
N GLY A 211 -18.73 11.51 0.06
CA GLY A 211 -19.52 10.38 0.53
C GLY A 211 -18.78 9.05 0.35
N ILE A 212 -17.49 9.04 0.58
CA ILE A 212 -16.57 7.91 0.39
C ILE A 212 -15.91 7.62 1.74
N ARG A 213 -16.31 6.52 2.40
CA ARG A 213 -15.82 6.22 3.75
C ARG A 213 -14.33 6.03 3.84
N ASN A 214 -13.78 5.15 3.01
CA ASN A 214 -12.34 4.84 3.01
C ASN A 214 -11.89 4.22 1.68
N THR A 215 -11.16 4.99 0.90
CA THR A 215 -10.53 4.56 -0.36
C THR A 215 -9.03 4.41 -0.17
N VAL A 216 -8.48 3.25 -0.50
CA VAL A 216 -7.04 2.95 -0.43
C VAL A 216 -6.50 2.47 -1.79
N GLY A 217 -7.24 2.66 -2.84
CA GLY A 217 -6.81 2.33 -4.20
C GLY A 217 -7.72 2.93 -5.25
N PHE A 218 -7.10 3.50 -6.27
CA PHE A 218 -7.79 4.05 -7.43
C PHE A 218 -6.88 4.08 -8.65
N ASP A 219 -7.49 4.15 -9.82
CA ASP A 219 -6.80 4.29 -11.10
C ASP A 219 -7.74 4.96 -12.11
N TRP A 220 -7.22 5.34 -13.27
CA TRP A 220 -8.01 5.94 -14.34
C TRP A 220 -8.26 4.95 -15.46
N HIS A 221 -9.52 4.90 -15.91
CA HIS A 221 -9.87 4.09 -17.05
C HIS A 221 -8.98 4.43 -18.27
N PRO A 222 -8.30 3.45 -18.89
CA PRO A 222 -7.26 3.73 -19.87
C PRO A 222 -7.75 4.46 -21.14
N VAL A 223 -9.05 4.37 -21.45
CA VAL A 223 -9.67 5.01 -22.62
C VAL A 223 -10.40 6.28 -22.22
N THR A 224 -11.38 6.21 -21.28
CA THR A 224 -12.25 7.36 -20.92
C THR A 224 -11.56 8.35 -20.00
N LYS A 225 -10.46 7.94 -19.31
CA LYS A 225 -9.74 8.74 -18.32
C LYS A 225 -10.58 9.08 -17.07
N GLU A 226 -11.70 8.43 -16.87
CA GLU A 226 -12.52 8.54 -15.67
C GLU A 226 -11.83 7.89 -14.47
N LEU A 227 -12.00 8.48 -13.30
CA LEU A 227 -11.48 7.94 -12.04
C LEU A 227 -12.30 6.72 -11.62
N TRP A 228 -11.63 5.60 -11.31
CA TRP A 228 -12.22 4.41 -10.69
C TRP A 228 -11.52 4.14 -9.37
N PHE A 229 -12.27 3.73 -8.34
CA PHE A 229 -11.72 3.52 -7.01
C PHE A 229 -12.46 2.42 -6.25
N THR A 230 -11.76 1.78 -5.32
CA THR A 230 -12.34 0.86 -4.34
C THR A 230 -12.76 1.63 -3.10
N GLU A 231 -13.81 1.18 -2.43
CA GLU A 231 -14.27 1.73 -1.15
C GLU A 231 -14.55 0.60 -0.16
N ASN A 232 -14.14 0.82 1.10
CA ASN A 232 -14.43 -0.09 2.20
C ASN A 232 -15.67 0.36 2.97
N GLY A 233 -16.69 -0.48 3.01
CA GLY A 233 -17.96 -0.25 3.73
C GLY A 233 -17.78 -0.16 5.25
N ARG A 234 -18.83 0.34 5.95
CA ARG A 234 -18.81 0.41 7.42
C ARG A 234 -18.77 -0.98 8.08
N ASP A 235 -18.15 -1.04 9.26
CA ASP A 235 -18.11 -2.24 10.07
C ASP A 235 -19.37 -2.38 10.95
N ASN A 236 -19.58 -3.60 11.51
CA ASN A 236 -20.57 -3.90 12.56
C ASN A 236 -22.04 -3.79 12.11
N MET A 237 -22.35 -4.13 10.87
CA MET A 237 -23.71 -4.37 10.38
C MET A 237 -24.02 -5.87 10.16
N GLY A 238 -23.14 -6.75 10.66
CA GLY A 238 -23.21 -8.20 10.46
C GLY A 238 -22.24 -8.70 9.37
N ASP A 239 -22.21 -10.02 9.18
CA ASP A 239 -21.23 -10.66 8.31
C ASP A 239 -21.38 -10.33 6.82
N ASN A 240 -22.61 -10.05 6.38
CA ASN A 240 -22.94 -10.02 4.95
C ASN A 240 -23.25 -8.62 4.42
N VAL A 241 -23.25 -7.59 5.27
CA VAL A 241 -23.54 -6.21 4.86
C VAL A 241 -22.74 -5.20 5.69
N PRO A 242 -22.39 -4.04 5.09
CA PRO A 242 -22.44 -3.78 3.65
C PRO A 242 -21.28 -4.47 2.92
N GLU A 243 -21.42 -4.60 1.61
CA GLU A 243 -20.32 -5.02 0.75
C GLU A 243 -19.39 -3.83 0.45
N ASP A 244 -18.12 -4.12 0.22
CA ASP A 244 -17.15 -3.16 -0.34
C ASP A 244 -17.50 -2.88 -1.81
N GLU A 245 -17.00 -1.76 -2.34
CA GLU A 245 -17.49 -1.22 -3.61
C GLU A 245 -16.36 -0.96 -4.60
N LEU A 246 -16.67 -1.12 -5.89
CA LEU A 246 -15.94 -0.54 -7.01
C LEU A 246 -16.80 0.58 -7.59
N ASN A 247 -16.26 1.77 -7.57
CA ASN A 247 -16.94 3.00 -7.96
C ASN A 247 -16.26 3.68 -9.16
N THR A 248 -17.01 4.50 -9.89
CA THR A 248 -16.47 5.41 -10.92
C THR A 248 -16.94 6.84 -10.69
N ALA A 249 -16.02 7.80 -10.80
CA ALA A 249 -16.29 9.23 -10.71
C ALA A 249 -15.86 9.93 -12.00
N PRO A 250 -16.69 9.94 -13.05
CA PRO A 250 -16.39 10.58 -14.32
C PRO A 250 -16.27 12.11 -14.22
N GLN A 251 -16.84 12.71 -13.19
CA GLN A 251 -16.83 14.16 -13.01
C GLN A 251 -16.72 14.56 -11.53
N LYS A 252 -16.28 15.80 -11.31
CA LYS A 252 -16.21 16.42 -9.98
C LYS A 252 -17.63 16.63 -9.40
N GLY A 253 -17.75 16.49 -8.06
CA GLY A 253 -18.94 16.82 -7.29
C GLY A 253 -19.89 15.65 -7.05
N MET A 254 -19.55 14.45 -7.49
CA MET A 254 -20.34 13.24 -7.21
C MET A 254 -20.27 12.83 -5.74
N HIS A 255 -21.36 12.24 -5.23
CA HIS A 255 -21.48 11.77 -3.86
C HIS A 255 -21.88 10.29 -3.81
N PHE A 256 -21.12 9.46 -3.07
CA PHE A 256 -21.19 8.00 -3.10
C PHE A 256 -21.93 7.37 -1.91
N GLY A 257 -22.62 8.17 -1.13
CA GLY A 257 -23.62 7.72 -0.14
C GLY A 257 -23.20 7.81 1.33
N PHE A 258 -21.93 7.59 1.68
CA PHE A 258 -21.52 7.63 3.09
C PHE A 258 -21.76 9.02 3.71
N PRO A 259 -22.33 9.13 4.96
CA PRO A 259 -22.65 8.03 5.88
C PRO A 259 -24.09 7.49 5.75
N TYR A 260 -24.88 7.91 4.78
CA TYR A 260 -26.34 7.73 4.70
C TYR A 260 -26.78 6.45 4.01
N CYS A 261 -26.04 6.02 2.98
CA CYS A 261 -26.35 4.87 2.15
C CYS A 261 -25.07 4.07 1.84
N HIS A 262 -25.17 2.75 1.86
CA HIS A 262 -24.11 1.79 1.61
C HIS A 262 -24.45 0.94 0.40
N GLN A 263 -23.46 0.50 -0.35
CA GLN A 263 -23.55 -0.37 -1.53
C GLN A 263 -24.65 0.03 -2.53
N GLY A 264 -25.06 1.31 -2.51
CA GLY A 264 -26.05 1.89 -3.40
C GLY A 264 -27.52 1.61 -3.07
N ASN A 265 -27.84 0.76 -2.07
CA ASN A 265 -29.21 0.34 -1.79
C ASN A 265 -29.53 0.07 -0.32
N ILE A 266 -28.58 0.21 0.60
CA ILE A 266 -28.79 -0.03 2.04
C ILE A 266 -28.70 1.30 2.78
N LEU A 267 -29.81 1.76 3.32
CA LEU A 267 -29.82 2.93 4.20
C LEU A 267 -29.09 2.60 5.52
N ASP A 268 -28.26 3.53 5.97
CA ASP A 268 -27.61 3.42 7.27
C ASP A 268 -28.65 3.45 8.40
N PRO A 269 -28.57 2.53 9.37
CA PRO A 269 -29.56 2.49 10.46
C PRO A 269 -29.54 3.71 11.39
N GLU A 270 -28.40 4.44 11.46
CA GLU A 270 -28.24 5.62 12.32
C GLU A 270 -28.42 6.93 11.55
N PHE A 271 -27.91 7.02 10.33
CA PHE A 271 -27.82 8.25 9.54
C PHE A 271 -28.76 8.25 8.32
N GLY A 272 -29.33 7.11 7.95
CA GLY A 272 -30.16 6.97 6.75
C GLY A 272 -31.60 7.45 6.88
N GLN A 273 -32.07 7.81 8.08
CA GLN A 273 -33.46 8.26 8.27
C GLN A 273 -33.76 9.52 7.43
N GLY A 274 -34.79 9.46 6.62
CA GLY A 274 -35.19 10.57 5.74
C GLY A 274 -34.32 10.78 4.52
N LYS A 275 -33.42 9.83 4.22
CA LYS A 275 -32.57 9.80 3.02
C LYS A 275 -33.08 8.77 2.02
N ASN A 276 -32.68 8.90 0.76
CA ASN A 276 -32.90 7.89 -0.27
C ASN A 276 -31.58 7.53 -0.92
N CYS A 277 -31.30 6.24 -1.09
CA CYS A 277 -30.08 5.79 -1.76
C CYS A 277 -29.99 6.26 -3.22
N SER A 278 -31.14 6.47 -3.88
CA SER A 278 -31.20 7.03 -5.24
C SER A 278 -30.69 8.47 -5.38
N ASP A 279 -30.48 9.18 -4.26
CA ASP A 279 -29.91 10.53 -4.26
C ASP A 279 -28.37 10.51 -4.40
N TYR A 280 -27.76 9.32 -4.33
CA TYR A 280 -26.34 9.10 -4.35
C TYR A 280 -25.91 8.26 -5.56
N THR A 281 -24.65 8.33 -5.92
CA THR A 281 -24.08 7.51 -6.97
C THR A 281 -23.92 6.08 -6.48
N ALA A 282 -24.59 5.14 -7.14
CA ALA A 282 -24.45 3.72 -6.84
C ALA A 282 -23.09 3.16 -7.35
N PRO A 283 -22.53 2.13 -6.70
CA PRO A 283 -21.30 1.47 -7.17
C PRO A 283 -21.55 0.79 -8.52
N VAL A 284 -20.48 0.72 -9.32
CA VAL A 284 -20.47 -0.04 -10.58
C VAL A 284 -20.52 -1.55 -10.29
N LYS A 285 -19.86 -1.96 -9.18
CA LYS A 285 -19.83 -3.36 -8.74
C LYS A 285 -19.65 -3.44 -7.23
N ILE A 286 -20.42 -4.29 -6.58
CA ILE A 286 -20.17 -4.75 -5.20
C ILE A 286 -19.11 -5.85 -5.22
N LEU A 287 -18.18 -5.82 -4.24
CA LEU A 287 -16.95 -6.60 -4.24
C LEU A 287 -16.92 -7.74 -3.20
N GLY A 288 -18.00 -7.85 -2.42
CA GLY A 288 -18.13 -8.77 -1.29
C GLY A 288 -18.06 -8.05 0.05
N PRO A 289 -18.72 -8.59 1.08
CA PRO A 289 -18.83 -7.94 2.39
C PRO A 289 -17.51 -7.96 3.15
N HIS A 290 -17.00 -6.79 3.53
CA HIS A 290 -15.83 -6.63 4.39
C HIS A 290 -14.55 -7.27 3.85
N VAL A 291 -14.39 -7.36 2.54
CA VAL A 291 -13.20 -7.98 1.92
C VAL A 291 -11.95 -7.10 2.02
N ALA A 292 -12.10 -5.86 2.48
CA ALA A 292 -11.07 -4.82 2.50
C ALA A 292 -10.42 -4.68 1.11
N ALA A 293 -11.24 -4.29 0.13
CA ALA A 293 -10.78 -3.99 -1.23
C ALA A 293 -9.90 -2.74 -1.17
N LEU A 294 -8.60 -2.89 -1.48
CA LEU A 294 -7.59 -1.83 -1.35
C LEU A 294 -7.09 -1.41 -2.74
N GLY A 295 -5.81 -1.67 -3.06
CA GLY A 295 -5.21 -1.28 -4.31
C GLY A 295 -5.89 -1.88 -5.54
N MET A 296 -6.02 -1.09 -6.56
CA MET A 296 -6.55 -1.52 -7.86
C MET A 296 -5.77 -0.91 -9.02
N ARG A 297 -5.70 -1.62 -10.15
CA ARG A 297 -5.11 -1.11 -11.40
C ARG A 297 -5.81 -1.65 -12.62
N PHE A 298 -5.95 -0.81 -13.63
CA PHE A 298 -6.27 -1.24 -14.98
C PHE A 298 -5.04 -1.91 -15.61
N TYR A 299 -5.23 -3.08 -16.20
CA TYR A 299 -4.16 -3.77 -16.90
C TYR A 299 -4.07 -3.28 -18.35
N THR A 300 -2.98 -2.60 -18.66
CA THR A 300 -2.69 -2.09 -20.01
C THR A 300 -1.50 -2.78 -20.69
N GLY A 301 -0.91 -3.79 -20.02
CA GLY A 301 0.22 -4.57 -20.49
C GLY A 301 -0.11 -5.48 -21.68
N ASN A 302 0.92 -6.14 -22.21
CA ASN A 302 0.80 -7.06 -23.33
C ASN A 302 1.35 -8.47 -23.01
N MET A 303 1.79 -8.71 -21.74
CA MET A 303 2.27 -10.02 -21.30
C MET A 303 1.10 -11.00 -21.12
N PHE A 304 0.01 -10.55 -20.48
CA PHE A 304 -1.16 -11.39 -20.24
C PHE A 304 -1.98 -11.56 -21.52
N PRO A 305 -2.79 -12.63 -21.65
CA PRO A 305 -3.71 -12.84 -22.74
C PRO A 305 -4.62 -11.61 -23.02
N ALA A 306 -5.07 -11.47 -24.26
CA ALA A 306 -5.83 -10.29 -24.71
C ALA A 306 -7.10 -10.01 -23.89
N GLU A 307 -7.72 -11.05 -23.32
CA GLU A 307 -8.91 -10.95 -22.49
C GLU A 307 -8.69 -10.25 -21.14
N TYR A 308 -7.42 -10.04 -20.74
CA TYR A 308 -7.05 -9.26 -19.54
C TYR A 308 -6.85 -7.77 -19.85
N LYS A 309 -6.83 -7.38 -21.13
CA LYS A 309 -6.62 -5.98 -21.51
C LYS A 309 -7.75 -5.10 -21.00
N ASN A 310 -7.39 -4.01 -20.34
CA ASN A 310 -8.31 -3.07 -19.67
C ASN A 310 -9.16 -3.67 -18.55
N ALA A 311 -8.88 -4.90 -18.11
CA ALA A 311 -9.47 -5.44 -16.88
C ALA A 311 -8.86 -4.76 -15.65
N ILE A 312 -9.62 -4.75 -14.56
CA ILE A 312 -9.19 -4.19 -13.27
C ILE A 312 -8.74 -5.34 -12.36
N PHE A 313 -7.50 -5.30 -11.90
CA PHE A 313 -7.03 -6.15 -10.81
C PHE A 313 -7.23 -5.42 -9.49
N ILE A 314 -7.76 -6.13 -8.47
CA ILE A 314 -8.13 -5.57 -7.16
C ILE A 314 -7.53 -6.44 -6.08
N ALA A 315 -6.68 -5.86 -5.23
CA ALA A 315 -6.16 -6.51 -4.05
C ALA A 315 -7.20 -6.47 -2.92
N LYS A 316 -7.58 -7.64 -2.41
CA LYS A 316 -8.45 -7.79 -1.24
C LYS A 316 -7.62 -8.20 -0.04
N HIS A 317 -7.46 -7.29 0.91
CA HIS A 317 -6.64 -7.50 2.10
C HIS A 317 -7.22 -8.53 3.07
N GLY A 318 -8.52 -8.76 2.98
CA GLY A 318 -9.26 -9.76 3.75
C GLY A 318 -9.95 -9.22 4.98
N SER A 319 -11.06 -9.88 5.33
CA SER A 319 -11.96 -9.47 6.41
C SER A 319 -11.32 -9.66 7.79
N TRP A 320 -11.66 -8.77 8.73
CA TRP A 320 -11.31 -8.88 10.14
C TRP A 320 -12.53 -8.96 11.06
N ASN A 321 -13.70 -8.49 10.60
CA ASN A 321 -14.92 -8.33 11.36
C ASN A 321 -16.04 -9.31 10.94
N ARG A 322 -15.65 -10.49 10.40
CA ARG A 322 -16.59 -11.56 10.02
C ARG A 322 -16.36 -12.82 10.86
N SER A 323 -17.43 -13.58 11.11
CA SER A 323 -17.34 -14.89 11.76
C SER A 323 -16.58 -15.92 10.91
N THR A 324 -16.73 -15.85 9.58
CA THR A 324 -15.93 -16.62 8.62
C THR A 324 -15.14 -15.67 7.74
N PRO A 325 -13.80 -15.72 7.75
CA PRO A 325 -12.97 -14.81 6.96
C PRO A 325 -13.14 -15.05 5.46
N ILE A 326 -13.09 -13.96 4.69
CA ILE A 326 -13.11 -13.95 3.22
C ILE A 326 -12.18 -12.87 2.66
N GLY A 327 -11.97 -12.87 1.35
CA GLY A 327 -11.00 -12.01 0.70
C GLY A 327 -9.62 -12.67 0.72
N TYR A 328 -8.56 -11.92 1.03
CA TYR A 328 -7.16 -12.42 1.01
C TYR A 328 -6.78 -12.96 -0.37
N GLU A 329 -7.08 -12.19 -1.41
CA GLU A 329 -6.88 -12.57 -2.80
C GLU A 329 -6.67 -11.36 -3.70
N VAL A 330 -6.25 -11.57 -4.92
CA VAL A 330 -6.38 -10.60 -6.00
C VAL A 330 -7.56 -11.03 -6.87
N SER A 331 -8.55 -10.16 -7.00
CA SER A 331 -9.70 -10.37 -7.89
C SER A 331 -9.49 -9.66 -9.22
N ILE A 332 -10.25 -10.06 -10.22
CA ILE A 332 -10.29 -9.39 -11.52
C ILE A 332 -11.72 -9.03 -11.91
N ALA A 333 -11.92 -7.79 -12.35
CA ALA A 333 -13.15 -7.32 -13.00
C ALA A 333 -12.87 -7.08 -14.49
N LYS A 334 -13.58 -7.77 -15.37
CA LYS A 334 -13.53 -7.56 -16.82
C LYS A 334 -14.65 -6.58 -17.21
N LEU A 335 -14.35 -5.70 -18.16
CA LEU A 335 -15.25 -4.64 -18.58
C LEU A 335 -15.61 -4.70 -20.07
N ASP A 336 -16.81 -4.20 -20.35
CA ASP A 336 -17.22 -3.75 -21.69
C ASP A 336 -17.65 -2.28 -21.54
N GLY A 337 -16.85 -1.36 -22.05
CA GLY A 337 -16.95 0.05 -21.70
C GLY A 337 -16.80 0.28 -20.21
N ASN A 338 -17.79 0.91 -19.57
CA ASN A 338 -17.85 1.11 -18.13
C ASN A 338 -18.66 0.02 -17.38
N ASN A 339 -19.12 -1.03 -18.07
CA ASN A 339 -19.90 -2.10 -17.46
C ASN A 339 -18.99 -3.26 -17.05
N VAL A 340 -19.09 -3.69 -15.79
CA VAL A 340 -18.42 -4.90 -15.28
C VAL A 340 -19.17 -6.12 -15.80
N THR A 341 -18.58 -6.86 -16.73
CA THR A 341 -19.16 -8.06 -17.35
C THR A 341 -18.87 -9.33 -16.58
N SER A 342 -17.75 -9.38 -15.86
CA SER A 342 -17.41 -10.48 -14.96
C SER A 342 -16.55 -9.99 -13.79
N TYR A 343 -16.70 -10.65 -12.65
CA TYR A 343 -15.91 -10.40 -11.45
C TYR A 343 -15.60 -11.72 -10.76
N THR A 344 -14.33 -12.09 -10.70
CA THR A 344 -13.88 -13.40 -10.22
C THR A 344 -12.54 -13.30 -9.48
N SER A 345 -12.16 -14.34 -8.75
CA SER A 345 -10.82 -14.50 -8.22
C SER A 345 -9.80 -14.66 -9.36
N PHE A 346 -8.63 -14.03 -9.23
CA PHE A 346 -7.49 -14.17 -10.13
C PHE A 346 -6.31 -14.88 -9.45
N ALA A 347 -5.92 -14.46 -8.26
CA ALA A 347 -4.89 -15.10 -7.46
C ALA A 347 -5.41 -15.30 -6.05
N SER A 348 -5.48 -16.55 -5.57
CA SER A 348 -6.02 -16.91 -4.26
C SER A 348 -5.12 -17.93 -3.55
N GLY A 349 -5.46 -18.25 -2.29
CA GLY A 349 -4.71 -19.22 -1.49
C GLY A 349 -3.99 -18.60 -0.29
N TRP A 350 -3.96 -17.27 -0.16
CA TRP A 350 -3.47 -16.61 1.05
C TRP A 350 -4.38 -16.85 2.27
N LEU A 351 -5.66 -17.11 2.07
CA LEU A 351 -6.58 -17.68 3.06
C LEU A 351 -6.65 -19.19 2.86
N ARG A 352 -6.33 -19.94 3.90
CA ARG A 352 -6.34 -21.42 3.89
C ARG A 352 -7.72 -21.97 4.24
N PRO A 353 -8.04 -23.23 3.88
CA PRO A 353 -9.32 -23.86 4.23
C PRO A 353 -9.57 -23.98 5.74
N ASP A 354 -8.53 -23.98 6.56
CA ASP A 354 -8.60 -23.97 8.03
C ASP A 354 -8.73 -22.55 8.61
N HIS A 355 -8.96 -21.55 7.75
CA HIS A 355 -9.05 -20.12 8.06
C HIS A 355 -7.74 -19.47 8.52
N SER A 356 -6.60 -20.16 8.48
CA SER A 356 -5.31 -19.53 8.69
C SER A 356 -4.94 -18.62 7.51
N VAL A 357 -4.27 -17.50 7.80
CA VAL A 357 -3.86 -16.51 6.81
C VAL A 357 -2.36 -16.62 6.60
N ILE A 358 -1.93 -16.78 5.36
CA ILE A 358 -0.51 -16.88 4.99
C ILE A 358 -0.01 -15.68 4.16
N GLY A 359 -0.82 -14.64 4.00
CA GLY A 359 -0.49 -13.39 3.33
C GLY A 359 -1.72 -12.50 3.16
N ARG A 360 -1.48 -11.21 2.92
CA ARG A 360 -2.53 -10.19 2.77
C ARG A 360 -2.21 -9.24 1.61
N PRO A 361 -2.77 -9.47 0.40
CA PRO A 361 -2.59 -8.56 -0.74
C PRO A 361 -3.06 -7.14 -0.42
N VAL A 362 -2.24 -6.13 -0.75
CA VAL A 362 -2.52 -4.71 -0.46
C VAL A 362 -2.68 -3.89 -1.72
N ASP A 363 -1.69 -3.91 -2.61
CA ASP A 363 -1.70 -3.13 -3.84
C ASP A 363 -1.25 -3.99 -5.02
N VAL A 364 -1.63 -3.58 -6.20
CA VAL A 364 -1.23 -4.19 -7.47
C VAL A 364 -0.58 -3.13 -8.36
N GLN A 365 0.53 -3.46 -9.00
CA GLN A 365 1.27 -2.56 -9.88
C GLN A 365 1.72 -3.29 -11.14
N GLN A 366 1.36 -2.78 -12.30
CA GLN A 366 1.85 -3.33 -13.56
C GLN A 366 3.30 -2.90 -13.82
N MET A 367 4.14 -3.87 -14.19
CA MET A 367 5.51 -3.64 -14.62
C MET A 367 5.59 -3.26 -16.11
N PRO A 368 6.69 -2.63 -16.57
CA PRO A 368 6.86 -2.26 -17.98
C PRO A 368 6.80 -3.44 -18.97
N ASP A 369 7.24 -4.62 -18.54
CA ASP A 369 7.17 -5.85 -19.34
C ASP A 369 5.77 -6.50 -19.35
N GLY A 370 4.84 -5.96 -18.57
CA GLY A 370 3.46 -6.42 -18.46
C GLY A 370 3.19 -7.41 -17.33
N ALA A 371 4.17 -7.77 -16.50
CA ALA A 371 3.91 -8.54 -15.30
C ALA A 371 3.14 -7.70 -14.27
N LEU A 372 2.47 -8.36 -13.34
CA LEU A 372 1.76 -7.74 -12.23
C LEU A 372 2.52 -7.97 -10.93
N LEU A 373 2.85 -6.90 -10.21
CA LEU A 373 3.32 -6.97 -8.84
C LEU A 373 2.15 -6.93 -7.87
N VAL A 374 2.28 -7.64 -6.76
CA VAL A 374 1.32 -7.66 -5.64
C VAL A 374 2.10 -7.44 -4.35
N SER A 375 1.83 -6.36 -3.63
CA SER A 375 2.41 -6.15 -2.30
C SER A 375 1.63 -6.89 -1.22
N ASP A 376 2.35 -7.34 -0.19
CA ASP A 376 1.83 -8.09 0.96
C ASP A 376 2.47 -7.53 2.23
N ASP A 377 1.70 -6.79 3.03
CA ASP A 377 2.19 -6.18 4.26
C ASP A 377 2.30 -7.15 5.43
N TYR A 378 1.59 -8.26 5.39
CA TYR A 378 1.64 -9.31 6.39
C TYR A 378 2.98 -10.06 6.36
N ASN A 379 3.44 -10.41 5.16
CA ASN A 379 4.72 -11.10 4.95
C ASN A 379 5.91 -10.16 4.75
N GLY A 380 5.67 -8.89 4.42
CA GLY A 380 6.73 -7.98 4.00
C GLY A 380 7.35 -8.41 2.67
N ALA A 381 6.53 -8.75 1.71
CA ALA A 381 6.95 -9.25 0.39
C ALA A 381 6.23 -8.53 -0.75
N ILE A 382 6.85 -8.51 -1.90
CA ILE A 382 6.26 -8.13 -3.17
C ILE A 382 6.36 -9.33 -4.09
N TYR A 383 5.23 -9.83 -4.54
CA TYR A 383 5.14 -10.94 -5.48
C TYR A 383 5.08 -10.44 -6.92
N ARG A 384 5.64 -11.19 -7.85
CA ARG A 384 5.55 -10.94 -9.29
C ARG A 384 4.76 -12.07 -9.94
N ILE A 385 3.66 -11.71 -10.58
CA ILE A 385 2.85 -12.62 -11.39
C ILE A 385 3.16 -12.37 -12.86
N SER A 386 3.55 -13.41 -13.58
CA SER A 386 3.88 -13.39 -15.00
C SER A 386 3.12 -14.47 -15.75
N TYR A 387 3.00 -14.30 -17.07
CA TYR A 387 2.36 -15.26 -17.95
C TYR A 387 3.37 -15.79 -18.96
N LYS A 388 3.40 -17.11 -19.12
CA LYS A 388 4.18 -17.78 -20.16
C LYS A 388 3.20 -18.34 -21.20
N LYS A 389 3.38 -17.91 -22.44
CA LYS A 389 2.67 -18.45 -23.60
C LYS A 389 3.02 -19.92 -23.84
#